data_12bcf91a270cb66509ed6780139a9e4d
#
_entry.id   12bcf91a270cb66509ed6780139a9e4d
#
_cell.length_a   1.000
_cell.length_b   1.000
_cell.length_c   1.000
_cell.angle_alpha   90.00
_cell.angle_beta   90.00
_cell.angle_gamma   90.00
#
_symmetry.space_group_name_H-M   'P 1'
#
loop_
_entity.id
_entity.type
_entity.pdbx_description
1 polymer ?
#
loop_
_entity_poly.entity_id
_entity_poly.type
_entity_poly.pdbx_seq_one_letter_code
_entity_poly.pdbx_strand_id
1 'polypeptide(L)'
;MKVLVTGASGLIGTELIRVLKQQGHTTDAWKRGTKVSVSEMETYDAVVNLAGATTGKLPWTKKYKQELIDSRIKTTEMLVEAINGCSKPPKVFVSGSASGFYGDTKEVNATEETPKGTGFLSDLSADWEAAATKAKTRVVVIRTTMVMSRKLGALGRLLPLIKWGVGGPLASGRQWWAWISLPDEVNAIIHLINSETASGVYNLTAPEPATCIDVVRSLAKHLKRPALVPVPAFALRLAFGEGADELLICNQKLSAEKLLKTGFKFQHPTLDSASAWVTKNPAD
;
A
#
# COMPACT_ATOMS: atom_id res chain seq x y z
N MET A 1 -5.67 -11.02 -20.33
CA MET A 1 -4.74 -9.87 -20.40
C MET A 1 -3.33 -10.34 -20.10
N LYS A 2 -2.33 -9.67 -20.70
CA LYS A 2 -0.93 -9.81 -20.32
C LYS A 2 -0.52 -8.60 -19.49
N VAL A 3 -0.06 -8.84 -18.25
CA VAL A 3 0.18 -7.78 -17.26
C VAL A 3 1.66 -7.80 -16.82
N LEU A 4 2.34 -6.66 -16.95
CA LEU A 4 3.67 -6.46 -16.37
C LEU A 4 3.53 -5.99 -14.92
N VAL A 5 4.19 -6.68 -13.99
CA VAL A 5 4.16 -6.32 -12.56
C VAL A 5 5.58 -6.02 -12.07
N THR A 6 5.82 -4.79 -11.61
CA THR A 6 7.03 -4.47 -10.84
C THR A 6 6.76 -4.67 -9.35
N GLY A 7 7.81 -4.85 -8.54
CA GLY A 7 7.61 -5.18 -7.12
C GLY A 7 6.98 -6.56 -6.89
N ALA A 8 7.10 -7.46 -7.87
CA ALA A 8 6.51 -8.80 -7.92
C ALA A 8 6.88 -9.71 -6.73
N SER A 9 8.02 -9.48 -6.08
CA SER A 9 8.46 -10.22 -4.89
C SER A 9 7.96 -9.64 -3.56
N GLY A 10 7.27 -8.50 -3.61
CA GLY A 10 6.67 -7.87 -2.45
C GLY A 10 5.35 -8.51 -2.03
N LEU A 11 4.82 -8.09 -0.87
CA LEU A 11 3.57 -8.61 -0.31
C LEU A 11 2.41 -8.54 -1.32
N ILE A 12 2.13 -7.35 -1.85
CA ILE A 12 1.02 -7.12 -2.77
C ILE A 12 1.31 -7.76 -4.14
N GLY A 13 2.53 -7.56 -4.67
CA GLY A 13 2.90 -8.06 -6.00
C GLY A 13 2.83 -9.58 -6.14
N THR A 14 3.28 -10.31 -5.12
CA THR A 14 3.21 -11.78 -5.10
C THR A 14 1.76 -12.26 -5.14
N GLU A 15 0.89 -11.67 -4.31
CA GLU A 15 -0.52 -12.04 -4.26
C GLU A 15 -1.26 -11.60 -5.52
N LEU A 16 -0.97 -10.42 -6.05
CA LEU A 16 -1.54 -9.92 -7.31
C LEU A 16 -1.24 -10.89 -8.47
N ILE A 17 0.01 -11.31 -8.62
CA ILE A 17 0.40 -12.28 -9.66
C ILE A 17 -0.33 -13.61 -9.47
N ARG A 18 -0.46 -14.09 -8.23
CA ARG A 18 -1.17 -15.34 -7.93
C ARG A 18 -2.63 -15.26 -8.36
N VAL A 19 -3.33 -14.16 -7.98
CA VAL A 19 -4.75 -13.98 -8.31
C VAL A 19 -4.96 -13.77 -9.80
N LEU A 20 -4.14 -12.95 -10.47
CA LEU A 20 -4.22 -12.75 -11.91
C LEU A 20 -4.07 -14.07 -12.68
N LYS A 21 -3.10 -14.91 -12.30
CA LYS A 21 -2.92 -16.24 -12.90
C LYS A 21 -4.11 -17.15 -12.67
N GLN A 22 -4.72 -17.14 -11.48
CA GLN A 22 -5.93 -17.90 -11.19
C GLN A 22 -7.13 -17.45 -12.03
N GLN A 23 -7.17 -16.18 -12.44
CA GLN A 23 -8.17 -15.62 -13.33
C GLN A 23 -7.86 -15.84 -14.83
N GLY A 24 -6.82 -16.62 -15.15
CA GLY A 24 -6.43 -16.93 -16.54
C GLY A 24 -5.63 -15.83 -17.25
N HIS A 25 -5.07 -14.87 -16.50
CA HIS A 25 -4.23 -13.82 -17.06
C HIS A 25 -2.75 -14.25 -17.12
N THR A 26 -2.03 -13.75 -18.12
CA THR A 26 -0.56 -13.90 -18.21
C THR A 26 0.12 -12.77 -17.46
N THR A 27 1.12 -13.07 -16.67
CA THR A 27 1.86 -12.06 -15.89
C THR A 27 3.36 -12.22 -16.06
N ASP A 28 4.04 -11.12 -16.30
CA ASP A 28 5.49 -11.03 -16.29
C ASP A 28 5.96 -10.20 -15.08
N ALA A 29 6.94 -10.71 -14.35
CA ALA A 29 7.54 -10.05 -13.21
C ALA A 29 8.77 -9.26 -13.68
N TRP A 30 8.73 -7.93 -13.55
CA TRP A 30 9.90 -7.11 -13.86
C TRP A 30 11.05 -7.37 -12.88
N LYS A 31 12.24 -7.56 -13.42
CA LYS A 31 13.46 -7.76 -12.63
C LYS A 31 14.17 -6.42 -12.38
N ARG A 32 14.44 -6.13 -11.12
CA ARG A 32 15.16 -4.90 -10.75
C ARG A 32 16.50 -4.77 -11.49
N GLY A 33 16.75 -3.58 -12.01
CA GLY A 33 17.99 -3.28 -12.75
C GLY A 33 17.94 -3.62 -14.23
N THR A 34 16.84 -4.16 -14.75
CA THR A 34 16.63 -4.33 -16.19
C THR A 34 15.84 -3.15 -16.76
N LYS A 35 16.04 -2.86 -18.06
CA LYS A 35 15.18 -1.94 -18.79
C LYS A 35 14.08 -2.73 -19.48
N VAL A 36 12.91 -2.11 -19.65
CA VAL A 36 11.85 -2.62 -20.51
C VAL A 36 11.97 -1.89 -21.84
N SER A 37 12.11 -2.61 -22.93
CA SER A 37 12.14 -2.02 -24.26
C SER A 37 10.74 -1.59 -24.70
N VAL A 38 10.65 -0.64 -25.65
CA VAL A 38 9.37 -0.22 -26.23
C VAL A 38 8.64 -1.39 -26.87
N SER A 39 9.34 -2.24 -27.62
CA SER A 39 8.75 -3.42 -28.27
C SER A 39 8.20 -4.45 -27.25
N GLU A 40 8.87 -4.60 -26.12
CA GLU A 40 8.38 -5.43 -25.03
C GLU A 40 7.14 -4.79 -24.35
N MET A 41 7.18 -3.49 -24.09
CA MET A 41 6.09 -2.73 -23.48
C MET A 41 4.79 -2.83 -24.30
N GLU A 42 4.86 -2.79 -25.61
CA GLU A 42 3.71 -2.94 -26.53
C GLU A 42 3.02 -4.30 -26.45
N THR A 43 3.65 -5.31 -25.86
CA THR A 43 3.06 -6.64 -25.66
C THR A 43 2.12 -6.74 -24.46
N TYR A 44 2.11 -5.73 -23.58
CA TYR A 44 1.32 -5.73 -22.36
C TYR A 44 -0.01 -4.99 -22.53
N ASP A 45 -1.06 -5.54 -21.96
CA ASP A 45 -2.38 -4.88 -21.83
C ASP A 45 -2.40 -3.87 -20.67
N ALA A 46 -1.68 -4.19 -19.59
CA ALA A 46 -1.60 -3.39 -18.38
C ALA A 46 -0.22 -3.45 -17.74
N VAL A 47 0.15 -2.36 -17.07
CA VAL A 47 1.37 -2.29 -16.25
C VAL A 47 0.99 -1.93 -14.82
N VAL A 48 1.48 -2.70 -13.84
CA VAL A 48 1.28 -2.44 -12.41
C VAL A 48 2.64 -2.20 -11.75
N ASN A 49 2.86 -0.97 -11.32
CA ASN A 49 4.10 -0.54 -10.69
C ASN A 49 3.96 -0.51 -9.16
N LEU A 50 4.44 -1.56 -8.51
CA LEU A 50 4.52 -1.69 -7.05
C LEU A 50 5.97 -1.69 -6.57
N ALA A 51 6.92 -1.27 -7.40
CA ALA A 51 8.33 -1.25 -7.05
C ALA A 51 8.61 -0.19 -5.98
N GLY A 52 9.35 -0.58 -4.97
CA GLY A 52 9.80 0.31 -3.90
C GLY A 52 10.55 -0.45 -2.82
N ALA A 53 11.63 0.14 -2.31
CA ALA A 53 12.28 -0.37 -1.10
C ALA A 53 11.31 -0.25 0.08
N THR A 54 11.40 -1.16 1.06
CA THR A 54 10.47 -1.17 2.20
C THR A 54 10.67 0.03 3.13
N THR A 55 9.60 0.76 3.42
CA THR A 55 9.63 1.83 4.44
C THR A 55 9.81 1.30 5.86
N GLY A 56 9.54 0.02 6.08
CA GLY A 56 9.64 -0.62 7.39
C GLY A 56 11.07 -0.92 7.87
N LYS A 57 12.12 -0.65 7.09
CA LYS A 57 13.52 -0.77 7.54
C LYS A 57 13.92 0.51 8.26
N LEU A 58 13.76 0.52 9.57
CA LEU A 58 14.00 1.66 10.44
C LEU A 58 15.29 1.48 11.29
N PRO A 59 15.95 2.55 11.75
CA PRO A 59 15.69 3.95 11.41
C PRO A 59 16.14 4.33 9.99
N TRP A 60 15.56 5.40 9.41
CA TRP A 60 15.95 5.87 8.09
C TRP A 60 17.23 6.72 8.14
N THR A 61 18.30 6.19 7.56
CA THR A 61 19.51 6.96 7.29
C THR A 61 19.35 7.81 6.02
N LYS A 62 20.16 8.83 5.82
CA LYS A 62 20.20 9.61 4.57
C LYS A 62 20.35 8.71 3.34
N LYS A 63 21.26 7.73 3.40
CA LYS A 63 21.46 6.75 2.33
C LYS A 63 20.20 5.92 2.06
N TYR A 64 19.50 5.50 3.12
CA TYR A 64 18.30 4.70 2.96
C TYR A 64 17.12 5.52 2.44
N LYS A 65 16.98 6.79 2.85
CA LYS A 65 15.99 7.70 2.25
C LYS A 65 16.22 7.86 0.74
N GLN A 66 17.48 7.98 0.31
CA GLN A 66 17.79 8.03 -1.12
C GLN A 66 17.42 6.72 -1.83
N GLU A 67 17.62 5.56 -1.19
CA GLU A 67 17.16 4.26 -1.73
C GLU A 67 15.64 4.20 -1.86
N LEU A 68 14.90 4.75 -0.87
CA LEU A 68 13.44 4.84 -0.92
C LEU A 68 12.97 5.70 -2.10
N ILE A 69 13.63 6.83 -2.36
CA ILE A 69 13.36 7.72 -3.49
C ILE A 69 13.69 7.01 -4.82
N ASP A 70 14.93 6.55 -4.97
CA ASP A 70 15.43 5.99 -6.23
C ASP A 70 14.65 4.76 -6.66
N SER A 71 14.29 3.89 -5.72
CA SER A 71 13.55 2.67 -6.01
C SER A 71 12.13 2.92 -6.54
N ARG A 72 11.57 4.09 -6.28
CA ARG A 72 10.23 4.50 -6.74
C ARG A 72 10.33 5.37 -7.99
N ILE A 73 11.03 6.48 -7.88
CA ILE A 73 11.05 7.51 -8.93
C ILE A 73 11.72 6.98 -10.20
N LYS A 74 12.96 6.47 -10.09
CA LYS A 74 13.70 5.98 -11.27
C LYS A 74 12.99 4.80 -11.96
N THR A 75 12.37 3.91 -11.17
CA THR A 75 11.60 2.79 -11.75
C THR A 75 10.36 3.31 -12.48
N THR A 76 9.66 4.27 -11.90
CA THR A 76 8.46 4.87 -12.51
C THR A 76 8.81 5.62 -13.78
N GLU A 77 9.87 6.44 -13.75
CA GLU A 77 10.35 7.19 -14.92
C GLU A 77 10.74 6.25 -16.08
N MET A 78 11.46 5.17 -15.80
CA MET A 78 11.82 4.15 -16.79
C MET A 78 10.58 3.49 -17.42
N LEU A 79 9.56 3.17 -16.64
CA LEU A 79 8.30 2.61 -17.16
C LEU A 79 7.54 3.63 -18.01
N VAL A 80 7.46 4.87 -17.55
CA VAL A 80 6.80 5.98 -18.25
C VAL A 80 7.50 6.28 -19.58
N GLU A 81 8.83 6.28 -19.61
CA GLU A 81 9.61 6.44 -20.84
C GLU A 81 9.28 5.34 -21.86
N ALA A 82 9.26 4.07 -21.41
CA ALA A 82 8.91 2.95 -22.27
C ALA A 82 7.46 3.03 -22.78
N ILE A 83 6.48 3.35 -21.90
CA ILE A 83 5.08 3.54 -22.27
C ILE A 83 4.93 4.66 -23.31
N ASN A 84 5.60 5.79 -23.09
CA ASN A 84 5.49 6.97 -23.95
C ASN A 84 6.15 6.79 -25.32
N GLY A 85 7.07 5.83 -25.43
CA GLY A 85 7.71 5.44 -26.69
C GLY A 85 6.86 4.48 -27.55
N CYS A 86 5.80 3.90 -26.99
CA CYS A 86 4.97 2.92 -27.70
C CYS A 86 4.06 3.56 -28.74
N SER A 87 3.93 2.91 -29.90
CA SER A 87 2.88 3.20 -30.87
C SER A 87 1.52 2.67 -30.40
N LYS A 88 1.55 1.57 -29.64
CA LYS A 88 0.37 0.95 -29.02
C LYS A 88 0.67 0.73 -27.51
N PRO A 89 0.51 1.77 -26.68
CA PRO A 89 0.81 1.65 -25.27
C PRO A 89 -0.16 0.70 -24.56
N PRO A 90 0.24 0.13 -23.39
CA PRO A 90 -0.68 -0.56 -22.50
C PRO A 90 -1.91 0.30 -22.22
N LYS A 91 -3.09 -0.34 -22.12
CA LYS A 91 -4.37 0.37 -21.92
C LYS A 91 -4.44 1.10 -20.57
N VAL A 92 -3.67 0.64 -19.59
CA VAL A 92 -3.63 1.21 -18.24
C VAL A 92 -2.26 1.06 -17.58
N PHE A 93 -1.84 2.11 -16.92
CA PHE A 93 -0.71 2.13 -16.00
C PHE A 93 -1.21 2.37 -14.58
N VAL A 94 -1.17 1.33 -13.73
CA VAL A 94 -1.46 1.43 -12.30
C VAL A 94 -0.13 1.68 -11.58
N SER A 95 0.00 2.83 -10.94
CA SER A 95 1.19 3.18 -10.16
C SER A 95 0.89 3.21 -8.67
N GLY A 96 1.73 2.54 -7.89
CA GLY A 96 1.72 2.69 -6.44
C GLY A 96 1.94 4.12 -6.01
N SER A 97 1.36 4.44 -4.88
CA SER A 97 1.59 5.58 -4.01
C SER A 97 1.34 5.11 -2.57
N ALA A 98 1.16 5.99 -1.62
CA ALA A 98 0.89 5.61 -0.24
C ALA A 98 0.02 6.65 0.47
N SER A 99 -0.69 6.22 1.52
CA SER A 99 -1.40 7.10 2.45
C SER A 99 -0.48 8.15 3.09
N GLY A 100 0.83 7.91 3.10
CA GLY A 100 1.85 8.87 3.51
C GLY A 100 1.77 10.21 2.78
N PHE A 101 1.17 10.27 1.57
CA PHE A 101 0.88 11.52 0.84
C PHE A 101 0.21 12.57 1.72
N TYR A 102 -0.71 12.15 2.58
CA TYR A 102 -1.48 13.05 3.43
C TYR A 102 -0.75 13.51 4.69
N GLY A 103 0.39 12.89 5.06
CA GLY A 103 1.04 13.13 6.35
C GLY A 103 0.09 12.83 7.52
N ASP A 104 0.07 13.73 8.52
CA ASP A 104 -0.85 13.63 9.66
C ASP A 104 -2.19 14.29 9.34
N THR A 105 -3.22 13.50 9.11
CA THR A 105 -4.58 13.98 8.80
C THR A 105 -5.34 14.50 10.04
N LYS A 106 -4.81 14.29 11.24
CA LYS A 106 -5.51 14.56 12.50
C LYS A 106 -6.88 13.86 12.52
N GLU A 107 -7.97 14.62 12.67
CA GLU A 107 -9.35 14.09 12.65
C GLU A 107 -10.01 14.19 11.26
N VAL A 108 -9.33 14.77 10.27
CA VAL A 108 -9.88 14.91 8.92
C VAL A 108 -9.96 13.54 8.24
N ASN A 109 -11.13 13.18 7.74
CA ASN A 109 -11.31 12.02 6.88
C ASN A 109 -10.86 12.38 5.46
N ALA A 110 -9.57 12.10 5.15
CA ALA A 110 -8.94 12.53 3.92
C ALA A 110 -9.52 11.80 2.71
N THR A 111 -9.91 12.56 1.71
CA THR A 111 -10.30 12.08 0.38
C THR A 111 -9.13 12.27 -0.60
N GLU A 112 -9.29 11.80 -1.82
CA GLU A 112 -8.29 11.98 -2.87
C GLU A 112 -8.04 13.46 -3.22
N GLU A 113 -9.01 14.34 -2.94
CA GLU A 113 -8.95 15.80 -3.12
C GLU A 113 -8.21 16.52 -1.98
N THR A 114 -7.96 15.81 -0.85
CA THR A 114 -7.26 16.41 0.28
C THR A 114 -5.81 16.73 -0.13
N PRO A 115 -5.35 17.98 0.14
CA PRO A 115 -4.00 18.39 -0.21
C PRO A 115 -2.92 17.51 0.41
N LYS A 116 -1.74 17.54 -0.22
CA LYS A 116 -0.52 16.92 0.30
C LYS A 116 -0.20 17.45 1.71
N GLY A 117 0.13 16.53 2.59
CA GLY A 117 0.62 16.86 3.92
C GLY A 117 2.10 17.29 3.95
N THR A 118 2.73 17.11 5.09
CA THR A 118 4.14 17.41 5.31
C THR A 118 4.89 16.16 5.77
N GLY A 119 6.20 16.13 5.57
CA GLY A 119 7.09 15.04 5.96
C GLY A 119 7.70 14.31 4.76
N PHE A 120 8.69 13.48 5.05
CA PHE A 120 9.45 12.78 4.03
C PHE A 120 8.58 11.86 3.16
N LEU A 121 7.66 11.10 3.77
CA LEU A 121 6.77 10.21 3.01
C LEU A 121 5.75 10.97 2.17
N SER A 122 5.34 12.15 2.64
CA SER A 122 4.41 13.01 1.89
C SER A 122 5.09 13.54 0.62
N ASP A 123 6.32 14.05 0.75
CA ASP A 123 7.12 14.52 -0.38
C ASP A 123 7.42 13.38 -1.36
N LEU A 124 7.88 12.24 -0.85
CA LEU A 124 8.17 11.06 -1.66
C LEU A 124 6.95 10.57 -2.45
N SER A 125 5.78 10.53 -1.81
CA SER A 125 4.55 10.09 -2.46
C SER A 125 4.12 11.05 -3.56
N ALA A 126 4.23 12.38 -3.32
CA ALA A 126 3.91 13.40 -4.30
C ALA A 126 4.83 13.32 -5.53
N ASP A 127 6.13 13.16 -5.33
CA ASP A 127 7.10 13.01 -6.43
C ASP A 127 6.84 11.72 -7.22
N TRP A 128 6.46 10.65 -6.53
CA TRP A 128 6.12 9.38 -7.17
C TRP A 128 4.88 9.51 -8.05
N GLU A 129 3.81 10.14 -7.55
CA GLU A 129 2.59 10.43 -8.31
C GLU A 129 2.88 11.34 -9.51
N ALA A 130 3.69 12.39 -9.30
CA ALA A 130 4.09 13.30 -10.38
C ALA A 130 4.89 12.60 -11.49
N ALA A 131 5.74 11.63 -11.15
CA ALA A 131 6.43 10.83 -12.14
C ALA A 131 5.46 9.94 -12.93
N ALA A 132 4.52 9.27 -12.25
CA ALA A 132 3.57 8.35 -12.87
C ALA A 132 2.58 9.04 -13.82
N THR A 133 2.12 10.24 -13.47
CA THR A 133 1.14 11.01 -14.27
C THR A 133 1.67 11.51 -15.61
N LYS A 134 2.99 11.40 -15.86
CA LYS A 134 3.60 11.73 -17.16
C LYS A 134 3.36 10.64 -18.22
N ALA A 135 2.80 9.49 -17.86
CA ALA A 135 2.53 8.41 -18.81
C ALA A 135 1.38 8.77 -19.77
N LYS A 136 1.61 8.56 -21.08
CA LYS A 136 0.62 8.83 -22.13
C LYS A 136 -0.34 7.65 -22.33
N THR A 137 -0.99 7.24 -21.27
CA THR A 137 -2.04 6.21 -21.23
C THR A 137 -2.98 6.51 -20.07
N ARG A 138 -4.00 5.69 -19.86
CA ARG A 138 -4.85 5.79 -18.67
C ARG A 138 -4.03 5.48 -17.42
N VAL A 139 -3.85 6.47 -16.54
CA VAL A 139 -3.10 6.34 -15.30
C VAL A 139 -4.06 6.19 -14.13
N VAL A 140 -3.80 5.19 -13.28
CA VAL A 140 -4.44 4.99 -11.99
C VAL A 140 -3.36 5.02 -10.91
N VAL A 141 -3.46 5.94 -9.98
CA VAL A 141 -2.56 6.04 -8.83
C VAL A 141 -3.25 5.45 -7.61
N ILE A 142 -2.60 4.52 -6.93
CA ILE A 142 -3.16 3.86 -5.75
C ILE A 142 -2.43 4.29 -4.48
N ARG A 143 -3.10 5.06 -3.61
CA ARG A 143 -2.61 5.42 -2.27
C ARG A 143 -2.91 4.29 -1.31
N THR A 144 -2.02 3.30 -1.27
CA THR A 144 -2.12 2.13 -0.41
C THR A 144 -1.97 2.51 1.05
N THR A 145 -2.81 1.96 1.90
CA THR A 145 -2.78 2.12 3.35
C THR A 145 -2.03 0.96 4.03
N MET A 146 -2.20 0.78 5.33
CA MET A 146 -1.63 -0.38 6.02
C MET A 146 -2.31 -1.66 5.55
N VAL A 147 -1.58 -2.46 4.77
CA VAL A 147 -2.10 -3.74 4.28
C VAL A 147 -2.05 -4.79 5.38
N MET A 148 -3.22 -5.25 5.79
CA MET A 148 -3.38 -6.31 6.79
C MET A 148 -3.03 -7.66 6.17
N SER A 149 -1.92 -8.23 6.62
CA SER A 149 -1.42 -9.54 6.19
C SER A 149 -0.64 -10.22 7.33
N ARG A 150 -0.56 -11.53 7.31
CA ARG A 150 0.12 -12.34 8.33
C ARG A 150 1.62 -12.36 8.21
N LYS A 151 2.10 -12.49 6.98
CA LYS A 151 3.48 -12.87 6.71
C LYS A 151 4.43 -11.68 6.64
N LEU A 152 3.95 -10.54 6.14
CA LEU A 152 4.79 -9.38 5.83
C LEU A 152 4.06 -8.08 6.23
N GLY A 153 4.76 -6.95 6.10
CA GLY A 153 4.22 -5.64 6.41
C GLY A 153 4.19 -5.31 7.90
N ALA A 154 3.44 -4.29 8.27
CA ALA A 154 3.37 -3.79 9.65
C ALA A 154 2.85 -4.86 10.62
N LEU A 155 1.81 -5.60 10.24
CA LEU A 155 1.22 -6.65 11.06
C LEU A 155 2.14 -7.88 11.21
N GLY A 156 2.96 -8.20 10.24
CA GLY A 156 3.94 -9.28 10.35
C GLY A 156 4.89 -9.13 11.53
N ARG A 157 5.11 -7.90 12.00
CA ARG A 157 5.89 -7.59 13.20
C ARG A 157 5.04 -7.50 14.48
N LEU A 158 3.82 -7.00 14.36
CA LEU A 158 2.92 -6.81 15.50
C LEU A 158 2.26 -8.11 15.95
N LEU A 159 1.83 -8.97 15.03
CA LEU A 159 1.14 -10.23 15.33
C LEU A 159 1.92 -11.17 16.26
N PRO A 160 3.24 -11.39 16.07
CA PRO A 160 3.99 -12.22 17.03
C PRO A 160 3.94 -11.67 18.45
N LEU A 161 4.06 -10.34 18.62
CA LEU A 161 4.01 -9.71 19.94
C LEU A 161 2.63 -9.90 20.60
N ILE A 162 1.55 -9.75 19.84
CA ILE A 162 0.19 -10.01 20.34
C ILE A 162 0.01 -11.50 20.68
N LYS A 163 0.51 -12.42 19.85
CA LYS A 163 0.45 -13.88 20.12
C LYS A 163 1.14 -14.25 21.44
N TRP A 164 2.24 -13.58 21.77
CA TRP A 164 2.95 -13.78 23.04
C TRP A 164 2.33 -13.02 24.21
N GLY A 165 1.27 -12.24 24.00
CA GLY A 165 0.58 -11.47 25.03
C GLY A 165 1.34 -10.21 25.49
N VAL A 166 2.45 -9.86 24.81
CA VAL A 166 3.27 -8.67 25.11
C VAL A 166 3.00 -7.52 24.14
N GLY A 167 2.13 -7.71 23.14
CA GLY A 167 1.70 -6.67 22.24
C GLY A 167 0.64 -5.76 22.87
N GLY A 168 0.64 -4.49 22.47
CA GLY A 168 -0.34 -3.50 22.92
C GLY A 168 -0.37 -2.28 21.99
N PRO A 169 -1.17 -1.26 22.35
CA PRO A 169 -1.28 -0.07 21.53
C PRO A 169 0.05 0.68 21.47
N LEU A 170 0.33 1.28 20.31
CA LEU A 170 1.50 2.10 20.10
C LEU A 170 1.17 3.57 20.41
N ALA A 171 2.10 4.31 21.03
CA ALA A 171 1.92 5.70 21.46
C ALA A 171 0.64 5.88 22.29
N SER A 172 -0.26 6.80 21.88
CA SER A 172 -1.55 6.99 22.54
C SER A 172 -2.56 5.88 22.24
N GLY A 173 -2.35 5.13 21.17
CA GLY A 173 -3.32 4.19 20.61
C GLY A 173 -4.54 4.84 19.94
N ARG A 174 -4.70 6.17 20.08
CA ARG A 174 -5.88 6.90 19.56
C ARG A 174 -5.67 7.42 18.14
N GLN A 175 -4.43 7.38 17.64
CA GLN A 175 -4.15 7.77 16.27
C GLN A 175 -4.87 6.86 15.27
N TRP A 176 -5.43 7.46 14.23
CA TRP A 176 -6.11 6.76 13.15
C TRP A 176 -5.11 5.98 12.30
N TRP A 177 -5.43 4.73 12.06
CA TRP A 177 -4.69 3.84 11.17
C TRP A 177 -5.59 3.42 10.02
N ALA A 178 -5.44 4.05 8.87
CA ALA A 178 -6.08 3.58 7.65
C ALA A 178 -5.53 2.19 7.31
N TRP A 179 -6.42 1.27 6.98
CA TRP A 179 -6.09 -0.13 6.75
C TRP A 179 -6.88 -0.71 5.59
N ILE A 180 -6.36 -1.77 5.00
CA ILE A 180 -7.05 -2.61 4.01
C ILE A 180 -6.57 -4.05 4.14
N SER A 181 -7.42 -5.04 3.85
CA SER A 181 -6.98 -6.43 3.79
C SER A 181 -6.18 -6.70 2.51
N LEU A 182 -5.22 -7.62 2.56
CA LEU A 182 -4.45 -7.98 1.37
C LEU A 182 -5.33 -8.49 0.20
N PRO A 183 -6.37 -9.33 0.43
CA PRO A 183 -7.29 -9.68 -0.65
C PRO A 183 -8.02 -8.47 -1.25
N ASP A 184 -8.47 -7.52 -0.42
CA ASP A 184 -9.17 -6.34 -0.91
C ASP A 184 -8.22 -5.38 -1.66
N GLU A 185 -6.99 -5.22 -1.21
CA GLU A 185 -5.96 -4.45 -1.93
C GLU A 185 -5.74 -5.01 -3.34
N VAL A 186 -5.54 -6.33 -3.45
CA VAL A 186 -5.32 -6.98 -4.74
C VAL A 186 -6.57 -6.93 -5.63
N ASN A 187 -7.74 -7.18 -5.07
CA ASN A 187 -8.99 -7.12 -5.82
C ASN A 187 -9.32 -5.69 -6.28
N ALA A 188 -9.00 -4.66 -5.48
CA ALA A 188 -9.15 -3.27 -5.87
C ALA A 188 -8.22 -2.92 -7.05
N ILE A 189 -6.97 -3.36 -7.03
CA ILE A 189 -6.04 -3.17 -8.15
C ILE A 189 -6.60 -3.81 -9.42
N ILE A 190 -7.05 -5.06 -9.36
CA ILE A 190 -7.63 -5.78 -10.51
C ILE A 190 -8.91 -5.09 -10.99
N HIS A 191 -9.76 -4.67 -10.07
CA HIS A 191 -11.00 -3.93 -10.40
C HIS A 191 -10.69 -2.64 -11.16
N LEU A 192 -9.72 -1.85 -10.69
CA LEU A 192 -9.30 -0.60 -11.33
C LEU A 192 -8.61 -0.82 -12.69
N ILE A 193 -7.89 -1.94 -12.88
CA ILE A 193 -7.37 -2.33 -14.21
C ILE A 193 -8.52 -2.54 -15.19
N ASN A 194 -9.55 -3.27 -14.76
CA ASN A 194 -10.68 -3.67 -15.61
C ASN A 194 -11.71 -2.55 -15.82
N SER A 195 -11.73 -1.52 -14.98
CA SER A 195 -12.64 -0.37 -15.11
C SER A 195 -12.09 0.63 -16.11
N GLU A 196 -12.65 0.69 -17.31
CA GLU A 196 -12.18 1.59 -18.37
C GLU A 196 -12.29 3.08 -18.01
N THR A 197 -13.23 3.43 -17.14
CA THR A 197 -13.47 4.81 -16.69
C THR A 197 -12.64 5.21 -15.48
N ALA A 198 -12.02 4.25 -14.77
CA ALA A 198 -11.23 4.55 -13.60
C ALA A 198 -9.90 5.23 -14.00
N SER A 199 -9.67 6.44 -13.50
CA SER A 199 -8.45 7.22 -13.71
C SER A 199 -8.14 8.14 -12.54
N GLY A 200 -6.89 8.62 -12.47
CA GLY A 200 -6.43 9.48 -11.39
C GLY A 200 -6.16 8.71 -10.10
N VAL A 201 -6.28 9.38 -8.96
CA VAL A 201 -5.90 8.85 -7.64
C VAL A 201 -7.04 8.11 -6.98
N TYR A 202 -6.74 7.01 -6.29
CA TYR A 202 -7.65 6.23 -5.45
C TYR A 202 -7.01 5.90 -4.11
N ASN A 203 -7.72 6.13 -3.00
CA ASN A 203 -7.37 5.62 -1.70
C ASN A 203 -7.73 4.14 -1.63
N LEU A 204 -6.74 3.27 -1.46
CA LEU A 204 -6.98 1.86 -1.16
C LEU A 204 -7.01 1.68 0.36
N THR A 205 -8.20 1.89 0.92
CA THR A 205 -8.49 1.77 2.35
C THR A 205 -9.84 1.08 2.56
N ALA A 206 -9.98 0.37 3.66
CA ALA A 206 -11.28 -0.19 4.05
C ALA A 206 -12.27 0.93 4.42
N PRO A 207 -13.59 0.67 4.27
CA PRO A 207 -14.62 1.68 4.54
C PRO A 207 -14.80 1.99 6.02
N GLU A 208 -14.40 1.07 6.92
CA GLU A 208 -14.47 1.26 8.37
C GLU A 208 -13.18 1.90 8.89
N PRO A 209 -13.21 3.17 9.34
CA PRO A 209 -12.05 3.77 10.00
C PRO A 209 -11.74 3.07 11.32
N ALA A 210 -10.45 2.95 11.65
CA ALA A 210 -10.01 2.35 12.91
C ALA A 210 -8.82 3.11 13.50
N THR A 211 -8.74 3.13 14.82
CA THR A 211 -7.57 3.62 15.54
C THR A 211 -6.56 2.49 15.77
N CYS A 212 -5.33 2.84 16.12
CA CYS A 212 -4.30 1.86 16.47
C CYS A 212 -4.80 0.88 17.55
N ILE A 213 -5.47 1.39 18.59
CA ILE A 213 -5.98 0.53 19.67
C ILE A 213 -7.11 -0.40 19.19
N ASP A 214 -7.94 0.04 18.25
CA ASP A 214 -8.99 -0.79 17.68
C ASP A 214 -8.39 -1.95 16.89
N VAL A 215 -7.39 -1.67 16.04
CA VAL A 215 -6.65 -2.70 15.29
C VAL A 215 -6.01 -3.72 16.23
N VAL A 216 -5.30 -3.24 17.26
CA VAL A 216 -4.62 -4.11 18.24
C VAL A 216 -5.62 -4.97 19.02
N ARG A 217 -6.71 -4.37 19.51
CA ARG A 217 -7.75 -5.08 20.26
C ARG A 217 -8.50 -6.11 19.41
N SER A 218 -8.83 -5.75 18.16
CA SER A 218 -9.49 -6.67 17.24
C SER A 218 -8.64 -7.91 16.96
N LEU A 219 -7.34 -7.71 16.66
CA LEU A 219 -6.40 -8.84 16.48
C LEU A 219 -6.24 -9.68 17.75
N ALA A 220 -6.11 -9.05 18.91
CA ALA A 220 -5.96 -9.72 20.18
C ALA A 220 -7.19 -10.56 20.54
N LYS A 221 -8.41 -10.04 20.30
CA LYS A 221 -9.68 -10.75 20.45
C LYS A 221 -9.69 -12.06 19.65
N HIS A 222 -9.35 -12.00 18.36
CA HIS A 222 -9.33 -13.18 17.50
C HIS A 222 -8.21 -14.17 17.83
N LEU A 223 -7.09 -13.67 18.37
CA LEU A 223 -5.99 -14.51 18.85
C LEU A 223 -6.24 -15.07 20.27
N LYS A 224 -7.31 -14.61 20.95
CA LYS A 224 -7.61 -14.94 22.36
C LYS A 224 -6.42 -14.61 23.27
N ARG A 225 -5.83 -13.43 23.10
CA ARG A 225 -4.66 -12.95 23.84
C ARG A 225 -4.91 -11.57 24.42
N PRO A 226 -4.32 -11.24 25.57
CA PRO A 226 -4.34 -9.86 26.06
C PRO A 226 -3.48 -8.97 25.15
N ALA A 227 -3.84 -7.67 25.11
CA ALA A 227 -3.07 -6.65 24.38
C ALA A 227 -2.93 -5.41 25.27
N LEU A 228 -2.29 -5.58 26.42
CA LEU A 228 -2.33 -4.64 27.53
C LEU A 228 -1.05 -3.79 27.67
N VAL A 229 0.05 -4.16 27.00
CA VAL A 229 1.35 -3.52 27.21
C VAL A 229 1.53 -2.39 26.18
N PRO A 230 1.28 -1.12 26.55
CA PRO A 230 1.45 -0.01 25.61
C PRO A 230 2.94 0.26 25.35
N VAL A 231 3.27 0.66 24.12
CA VAL A 231 4.61 1.10 23.76
C VAL A 231 4.61 2.63 23.71
N PRO A 232 5.30 3.34 24.62
CA PRO A 232 5.27 4.80 24.65
C PRO A 232 5.88 5.44 23.40
N ALA A 233 5.37 6.61 22.99
CA ALA A 233 5.86 7.33 21.81
C ALA A 233 7.36 7.63 21.86
N PHE A 234 7.91 7.98 23.03
CA PHE A 234 9.34 8.25 23.16
C PHE A 234 10.20 7.01 22.87
N ALA A 235 9.75 5.81 23.27
CA ALA A 235 10.46 4.57 23.00
C ALA A 235 10.42 4.23 21.48
N LEU A 236 9.29 4.48 20.81
CA LEU A 236 9.19 4.34 19.36
C LEU A 236 10.13 5.30 18.62
N ARG A 237 10.19 6.57 19.05
CA ARG A 237 11.11 7.57 18.47
C ARG A 237 12.57 7.22 18.69
N LEU A 238 12.91 6.72 19.87
CA LEU A 238 14.28 6.28 20.17
C LEU A 238 14.70 5.10 19.29
N ALA A 239 13.79 4.13 19.08
CA ALA A 239 14.08 2.92 18.30
C ALA A 239 14.05 3.16 16.78
N PHE A 240 13.15 4.02 16.29
CA PHE A 240 12.81 4.11 14.87
C PHE A 240 13.03 5.52 14.28
N GLY A 241 13.42 6.50 15.10
CA GLY A 241 13.65 7.87 14.65
C GLY A 241 12.40 8.49 14.03
N GLU A 242 12.60 9.29 13.00
CA GLU A 242 11.55 9.96 12.22
C GLU A 242 10.48 8.99 11.68
N GLY A 243 10.88 7.76 11.32
CA GLY A 243 9.94 6.75 10.85
C GLY A 243 8.88 6.35 11.88
N ALA A 244 9.11 6.58 13.18
CA ALA A 244 8.09 6.38 14.21
C ALA A 244 6.93 7.37 14.03
N ASP A 245 7.23 8.64 13.82
CA ASP A 245 6.23 9.68 13.66
C ASP A 245 5.46 9.52 12.35
N GLU A 246 6.14 9.22 11.25
CA GLU A 246 5.52 9.15 9.93
C GLU A 246 4.76 7.84 9.63
N LEU A 247 5.10 6.72 10.30
CA LEU A 247 4.49 5.42 10.02
C LEU A 247 3.58 4.88 11.13
N LEU A 248 3.85 5.26 12.40
CA LEU A 248 3.22 4.62 13.55
C LEU A 248 2.38 5.57 14.40
N ILE A 249 2.80 6.83 14.52
CA ILE A 249 2.24 7.81 15.44
C ILE A 249 1.29 8.78 14.73
N CYS A 250 1.54 9.11 13.45
CA CYS A 250 0.67 10.00 12.68
C CYS A 250 -0.75 9.46 12.53
N ASN A 251 -1.70 10.37 12.45
CA ASN A 251 -3.08 10.04 12.12
C ASN A 251 -3.21 9.89 10.62
N GLN A 252 -3.81 8.79 10.19
CA GLN A 252 -4.21 8.57 8.81
C GLN A 252 -5.64 8.04 8.79
N LYS A 253 -6.60 8.96 8.70
CA LYS A 253 -8.02 8.66 8.53
C LYS A 253 -8.38 8.94 7.08
N LEU A 254 -8.72 7.92 6.32
CA LEU A 254 -8.95 8.03 4.87
C LEU A 254 -10.33 7.53 4.49
N SER A 255 -10.90 8.16 3.45
CA SER A 255 -12.17 7.78 2.86
C SER A 255 -11.97 6.76 1.73
N ALA A 256 -12.79 5.69 1.73
CA ALA A 256 -12.90 4.71 0.64
C ALA A 256 -13.97 5.09 -0.39
N GLU A 257 -14.60 6.24 -0.27
CA GLU A 257 -15.82 6.59 -1.01
C GLU A 257 -15.63 6.57 -2.52
N LYS A 258 -14.51 7.07 -3.02
CA LYS A 258 -14.21 7.08 -4.45
C LYS A 258 -14.08 5.67 -5.02
N LEU A 259 -13.43 4.76 -4.31
CA LEU A 259 -13.34 3.35 -4.70
C LEU A 259 -14.72 2.67 -4.66
N LEU A 260 -15.51 2.91 -3.63
CA LEU A 260 -16.89 2.39 -3.54
C LEU A 260 -17.79 2.86 -4.70
N LYS A 261 -17.64 4.13 -5.11
CA LYS A 261 -18.39 4.70 -6.24
C LYS A 261 -18.08 4.01 -7.59
N THR A 262 -16.95 3.30 -7.71
CA THR A 262 -16.67 2.46 -8.89
C THR A 262 -17.43 1.14 -8.91
N GLY A 263 -18.20 0.83 -7.87
CA GLY A 263 -18.89 -0.45 -7.69
C GLY A 263 -18.03 -1.53 -7.05
N PHE A 264 -16.84 -1.20 -6.54
CA PHE A 264 -15.99 -2.15 -5.83
C PHE A 264 -16.66 -2.68 -4.56
N LYS A 265 -16.56 -3.99 -4.34
CA LYS A 265 -17.11 -4.66 -3.16
C LYS A 265 -15.98 -5.27 -2.33
N PHE A 266 -15.85 -4.82 -1.09
CA PHE A 266 -14.88 -5.35 -0.16
C PHE A 266 -15.26 -6.76 0.31
N GLN A 267 -14.29 -7.67 0.40
CA GLN A 267 -14.44 -8.97 1.06
C GLN A 267 -14.39 -8.82 2.59
N HIS A 268 -13.58 -7.88 3.07
CA HIS A 268 -13.38 -7.58 4.49
C HIS A 268 -13.68 -6.11 4.78
N PRO A 269 -14.97 -5.68 4.72
CA PRO A 269 -15.33 -4.28 4.89
C PRO A 269 -15.17 -3.78 6.33
N THR A 270 -15.13 -4.67 7.31
CA THR A 270 -15.01 -4.34 8.74
C THR A 270 -13.69 -4.83 9.32
N LEU A 271 -13.21 -4.12 10.33
CA LEU A 271 -11.97 -4.48 11.03
C LEU A 271 -12.06 -5.88 11.66
N ASP A 272 -13.24 -6.26 12.17
CA ASP A 272 -13.46 -7.60 12.74
C ASP A 272 -13.30 -8.70 11.68
N SER A 273 -13.88 -8.52 10.47
CA SER A 273 -13.77 -9.47 9.37
C SER A 273 -12.32 -9.62 8.87
N ALA A 274 -11.59 -8.50 8.74
CA ALA A 274 -10.19 -8.52 8.35
C ALA A 274 -9.30 -9.16 9.41
N SER A 275 -9.54 -8.87 10.70
CA SER A 275 -8.81 -9.46 11.82
C SER A 275 -9.07 -10.97 11.92
N ALA A 276 -10.31 -11.40 11.74
CA ALA A 276 -10.66 -12.82 11.68
C ALA A 276 -9.92 -13.53 10.54
N TRP A 277 -9.88 -12.91 9.35
CA TRP A 277 -9.16 -13.46 8.21
C TRP A 277 -7.66 -13.54 8.47
N VAL A 278 -7.04 -12.49 8.99
CA VAL A 278 -5.60 -12.45 9.32
C VAL A 278 -5.22 -13.48 10.37
N THR A 279 -6.08 -13.83 11.32
CA THR A 279 -5.75 -14.69 12.46
C THR A 279 -6.13 -16.16 12.29
N LYS A 280 -7.08 -16.47 11.39
CA LYS A 280 -7.67 -17.81 11.24
C LYS A 280 -6.83 -18.86 10.56
N ASN A 281 -5.80 -18.49 9.79
CA ASN A 281 -5.01 -19.47 9.03
C ASN A 281 -3.52 -19.39 9.40
N PRO A 282 -2.97 -20.35 10.10
CA PRO A 282 -1.54 -20.41 10.37
C PRO A 282 -0.73 -20.98 9.20
N ALA A 283 -1.35 -21.55 8.18
CA ALA A 283 -0.68 -22.37 7.17
C ALA A 283 -0.51 -21.74 5.77
N ASP A 284 -1.06 -20.54 5.52
CA ASP A 284 -0.93 -19.87 4.21
C ASP A 284 0.25 -18.93 4.14
#